data_49dd59cc8fb2e52ca5497a14e8a2ff97
#
_entry.id   49dd59cc8fb2e52ca5497a14e8a2ff97
#
_cell.length_a   1.000
_cell.length_b   1.000
_cell.length_c   1.000
_cell.angle_alpha   90.00
_cell.angle_beta   90.00
_cell.angle_gamma   90.00
#
_symmetry.space_group_name_H-M   'P 1'
#
loop_
_entity.id
_entity.type
_entity.pdbx_description
1 polymer ?
#
loop_
_entity_poly.entity_id
_entity_poly.type
_entity_poly.pdbx_seq_one_letter_code
_entity_poly.pdbx_strand_id
1 'polypeptide(L)'
;MLIMAANMDNSSYQLVARWLAGNIWGTSWHQVLALLPYMLILVPFLLTKSNILDILILGENTAISLGIAVERELRLLLIASVALTSACVAVSGGVGFVGLVAPHMARRLIGGRHHALMPASMLLGALLLLLADTLGRSAFQPREIPVGI
;
A
#
# COMPACT_ATOMS: atom_id res chain seq x y z
N MET A 1 5.02 -18.05 17.54
CA MET A 1 5.36 -16.65 17.87
C MET A 1 5.83 -16.46 19.31
N LEU A 2 5.25 -17.09 20.31
CA LEU A 2 5.67 -16.96 21.74
C LEU A 2 7.11 -17.43 22.04
N ILE A 3 7.63 -18.42 21.33
CA ILE A 3 8.99 -18.97 21.56
C ILE A 3 10.11 -18.05 21.04
N MET A 4 9.86 -17.27 19.98
CA MET A 4 10.82 -16.25 19.50
C MET A 4 10.88 -15.02 20.42
N ALA A 5 9.78 -14.66 21.06
CA ALA A 5 9.73 -13.53 21.98
C ALA A 5 10.51 -13.76 23.28
N ALA A 6 10.66 -15.02 23.70
CA ALA A 6 11.35 -15.38 24.95
C ALA A 6 12.89 -15.27 24.85
N ASN A 7 13.45 -15.21 23.65
CA ASN A 7 14.91 -15.15 23.42
C ASN A 7 15.40 -13.79 22.86
N MET A 8 14.52 -12.81 22.73
CA MET A 8 14.89 -11.46 22.26
C MET A 8 15.12 -10.52 23.44
N ASP A 9 16.18 -9.75 23.40
CA ASP A 9 16.38 -8.62 24.32
C ASP A 9 15.17 -7.68 24.26
N ASN A 10 14.77 -7.16 25.42
CA ASN A 10 13.58 -6.32 25.58
C ASN A 10 13.57 -5.11 24.60
N SER A 11 14.75 -4.62 24.21
CA SER A 11 14.95 -3.56 23.20
C SER A 11 14.62 -4.04 21.79
N SER A 12 15.01 -5.25 21.42
CA SER A 12 14.74 -5.85 20.10
C SER A 12 13.26 -6.17 19.92
N TYR A 13 12.59 -6.66 20.98
CA TYR A 13 11.15 -6.89 20.97
C TYR A 13 10.36 -5.59 20.74
N GLN A 14 10.72 -4.52 21.44
CA GLN A 14 10.08 -3.21 21.27
C GLN A 14 10.29 -2.63 19.88
N LEU A 15 11.47 -2.79 19.28
CA LEU A 15 11.76 -2.36 17.90
C LEU A 15 10.87 -3.09 16.89
N VAL A 16 10.81 -4.42 16.98
CA VAL A 16 9.97 -5.24 16.09
C VAL A 16 8.49 -4.93 16.28
N ALA A 17 8.03 -4.78 17.53
CA ALA A 17 6.64 -4.44 17.83
C ALA A 17 6.25 -3.07 17.26
N ARG A 18 7.11 -2.06 17.39
CA ARG A 18 6.91 -0.73 16.79
C ARG A 18 6.89 -0.79 15.26
N TRP A 19 7.78 -1.57 14.66
CA TRP A 19 7.82 -1.72 13.21
C TRP A 19 6.56 -2.43 12.67
N LEU A 20 6.11 -3.50 13.35
CA LEU A 20 4.88 -4.23 13.00
C LEU A 20 3.61 -3.38 13.18
N ALA A 21 3.62 -2.45 14.13
CA ALA A 21 2.49 -1.55 14.37
C ALA A 21 2.43 -0.38 13.36
N GLY A 22 3.36 -0.30 12.40
CA GLY A 22 3.41 0.76 11.39
C GLY A 22 3.82 2.10 12.00
N ASN A 23 5.10 2.42 11.94
CA ASN A 23 5.64 3.66 12.48
C ASN A 23 6.24 4.53 11.38
N ILE A 24 5.58 5.65 11.10
CA ILE A 24 6.08 6.67 10.17
C ILE A 24 7.04 7.66 10.89
N TRP A 25 7.11 7.58 12.23
CA TRP A 25 8.00 8.41 13.04
C TRP A 25 9.46 8.01 12.86
N GLY A 26 10.29 9.00 12.57
CA GLY A 26 11.72 8.78 12.34
C GLY A 26 12.10 8.38 10.92
N THR A 27 11.15 8.41 9.97
CA THR A 27 11.44 8.21 8.55
C THR A 27 12.38 9.32 8.06
N SER A 28 13.55 8.93 7.61
CA SER A 28 14.57 9.85 7.09
C SER A 28 14.33 10.13 5.60
N TRP A 29 14.80 11.28 5.13
CA TRP A 29 14.80 11.63 3.70
C TRP A 29 15.48 10.57 2.84
N HIS A 30 16.47 9.87 3.39
CA HIS A 30 17.17 8.79 2.71
C HIS A 30 16.24 7.62 2.38
N GLN A 31 15.32 7.26 3.27
CA GLN A 31 14.32 6.19 3.03
C GLN A 31 13.30 6.60 1.98
N VAL A 32 12.87 7.87 1.98
CA VAL A 32 11.97 8.41 0.96
C VAL A 32 12.64 8.39 -0.41
N LEU A 33 13.91 8.81 -0.51
CA LEU A 33 14.68 8.77 -1.74
C LEU A 33 14.92 7.34 -2.25
N ALA A 34 15.10 6.37 -1.36
CA ALA A 34 15.22 4.96 -1.73
C ALA A 34 13.91 4.39 -2.30
N LEU A 35 12.75 4.86 -1.82
CA LEU A 35 11.43 4.42 -2.29
C LEU A 35 11.01 5.08 -3.62
N LEU A 36 11.52 6.30 -3.88
CA LEU A 36 11.14 7.12 -5.02
C LEU A 36 11.33 6.41 -6.39
N PRO A 37 12.47 5.74 -6.69
CA PRO A 37 12.64 5.04 -7.97
C PRO A 37 11.63 3.90 -8.16
N TYR A 38 11.27 3.16 -7.11
CA TYR A 38 10.25 2.12 -7.19
C TYR A 38 8.89 2.71 -7.52
N MET A 39 8.52 3.83 -6.89
CA MET A 39 7.27 4.54 -7.20
C MET A 39 7.25 5.08 -8.63
N LEU A 40 8.33 5.72 -9.08
CA LEU A 40 8.42 6.31 -10.42
C LEU A 40 8.31 5.28 -11.55
N ILE A 41 8.72 4.04 -11.31
CA ILE A 41 8.67 2.96 -12.31
C ILE A 41 7.36 2.19 -12.20
N LEU A 42 7.00 1.73 -11.00
CA LEU A 42 5.88 0.80 -10.81
C LEU A 42 4.52 1.47 -10.88
N VAL A 43 4.38 2.71 -10.39
CA VAL A 43 3.09 3.42 -10.44
C VAL A 43 2.66 3.74 -11.86
N PRO A 44 3.48 4.37 -12.73
CA PRO A 44 3.10 4.58 -14.12
C PRO A 44 2.85 3.26 -14.86
N PHE A 45 3.67 2.23 -14.61
CA PHE A 45 3.47 0.91 -15.19
C PHE A 45 2.08 0.35 -14.84
N LEU A 46 1.67 0.37 -13.57
CA LEU A 46 0.35 -0.09 -13.14
C LEU A 46 -0.78 0.76 -13.74
N LEU A 47 -0.59 2.09 -13.83
CA LEU A 47 -1.58 2.98 -14.44
C LEU A 47 -1.80 2.70 -15.94
N THR A 48 -0.75 2.35 -16.68
CA THR A 48 -0.90 1.98 -18.11
C THR A 48 -1.68 0.67 -18.29
N LYS A 49 -1.69 -0.20 -17.28
CA LYS A 49 -2.42 -1.47 -17.29
C LYS A 49 -3.88 -1.36 -16.82
N SER A 50 -4.36 -0.17 -16.47
CA SER A 50 -5.73 0.05 -15.97
C SER A 50 -6.81 -0.44 -16.94
N ASN A 51 -6.62 -0.26 -18.25
CA ASN A 51 -7.57 -0.73 -19.27
C ASN A 51 -7.66 -2.27 -19.31
N ILE A 52 -6.57 -2.96 -19.08
CA ILE A 52 -6.54 -4.42 -19.04
C ILE A 52 -7.34 -4.92 -17.82
N LEU A 53 -7.22 -4.24 -16.68
CA LEU A 53 -8.01 -4.54 -15.49
C LEU A 53 -9.51 -4.33 -15.73
N ASP A 54 -9.89 -3.28 -16.46
CA ASP A 54 -11.30 -3.03 -16.81
C ASP A 54 -11.86 -4.15 -17.73
N ILE A 55 -11.04 -4.66 -18.66
CA ILE A 55 -11.45 -5.78 -19.52
C ILE A 55 -11.53 -7.10 -18.73
N LEU A 56 -10.61 -7.34 -17.81
CA LEU A 56 -10.61 -8.55 -16.97
C LEU A 56 -11.86 -8.67 -16.10
N ILE A 57 -12.48 -7.56 -15.69
CA ILE A 57 -13.75 -7.57 -14.94
C ILE A 57 -14.89 -8.12 -15.81
N LEU A 58 -14.85 -7.94 -17.12
CA LEU A 58 -15.87 -8.47 -18.05
C LEU A 58 -15.79 -9.99 -18.21
N GLY A 59 -14.78 -10.61 -17.64
CA GLY A 59 -14.55 -12.06 -17.65
C GLY A 59 -13.38 -12.49 -18.51
N GLU A 60 -12.79 -13.60 -18.11
CA GLU A 60 -11.57 -14.17 -18.72
C GLU A 60 -11.79 -14.53 -20.20
N ASN A 61 -12.95 -15.14 -20.51
CA ASN A 61 -13.30 -15.52 -21.89
C ASN A 61 -13.39 -14.31 -22.82
N THR A 62 -13.93 -13.20 -22.32
CA THR A 62 -14.01 -11.94 -23.07
C THR A 62 -12.61 -11.36 -23.31
N ALA A 63 -11.75 -11.38 -22.31
CA ALA A 63 -10.38 -10.89 -22.42
C ALA A 63 -9.56 -11.71 -23.43
N ILE A 64 -9.70 -13.03 -23.43
CA ILE A 64 -9.04 -13.93 -24.39
C ILE A 64 -9.55 -13.67 -25.82
N SER A 65 -10.85 -13.46 -25.99
CA SER A 65 -11.45 -13.14 -27.30
C SER A 65 -10.92 -11.82 -27.88
N LEU A 66 -10.51 -10.89 -27.03
CA LEU A 66 -9.86 -9.62 -27.38
C LEU A 66 -8.35 -9.75 -27.59
N GLY A 67 -7.80 -10.98 -27.52
CA GLY A 67 -6.38 -11.26 -27.74
C GLY A 67 -5.47 -10.94 -26.57
N ILE A 68 -6.03 -10.76 -25.37
CA ILE A 68 -5.23 -10.50 -24.15
C ILE A 68 -4.68 -11.82 -23.61
N ALA A 69 -3.37 -11.87 -23.38
CA ALA A 69 -2.72 -12.98 -22.69
C ALA A 69 -2.97 -12.87 -21.17
N VAL A 70 -4.16 -13.26 -20.72
CA VAL A 70 -4.68 -13.05 -19.36
C VAL A 70 -3.70 -13.51 -18.29
N GLU A 71 -3.17 -14.73 -18.43
CA GLU A 71 -2.25 -15.30 -17.44
C GLU A 71 -0.94 -14.51 -17.30
N ARG A 72 -0.41 -14.00 -18.43
CA ARG A 72 0.80 -13.17 -18.42
C ARG A 72 0.55 -11.81 -17.78
N GLU A 73 -0.55 -11.17 -18.13
CA GLU A 73 -0.91 -9.85 -17.60
C GLU A 73 -1.21 -9.93 -16.09
N LEU A 74 -1.96 -10.94 -15.64
CA LEU A 74 -2.20 -11.16 -14.20
C LEU A 74 -0.91 -11.38 -13.43
N ARG A 75 0.02 -12.21 -13.94
CA ARG A 75 1.33 -12.41 -13.29
C ARG A 75 2.12 -11.11 -13.18
N LEU A 76 2.18 -10.33 -14.24
CA LEU A 76 2.89 -9.04 -14.23
C LEU A 76 2.26 -8.06 -13.23
N LEU A 77 0.94 -7.96 -13.19
CA LEU A 77 0.21 -7.12 -12.25
C LEU A 77 0.42 -7.56 -10.80
N LEU A 78 0.39 -8.86 -10.53
CA LEU A 78 0.66 -9.41 -9.20
C LEU A 78 2.09 -9.12 -8.76
N ILE A 79 3.09 -9.38 -9.60
CA ILE A 79 4.50 -9.12 -9.28
C ILE A 79 4.71 -7.62 -9.01
N ALA A 80 4.17 -6.75 -9.87
CA ALA A 80 4.30 -5.30 -9.71
C ALA A 80 3.62 -4.78 -8.44
N SER A 81 2.42 -5.28 -8.11
CA SER A 81 1.69 -4.89 -6.91
C SER A 81 2.38 -5.37 -5.63
N VAL A 82 2.87 -6.61 -5.62
CA VAL A 82 3.63 -7.16 -4.48
C VAL A 82 4.96 -6.40 -4.30
N ALA A 83 5.69 -6.11 -5.37
CA ALA A 83 6.92 -5.35 -5.32
C ALA A 83 6.69 -3.93 -4.75
N LEU A 84 5.65 -3.24 -5.23
CA LEU A 84 5.28 -1.91 -4.74
C LEU A 84 4.88 -1.94 -3.25
N THR A 85 4.03 -2.90 -2.87
CA THR A 85 3.59 -3.07 -1.48
C THR A 85 4.76 -3.39 -0.56
N SER A 86 5.66 -4.28 -0.97
CA SER A 86 6.85 -4.63 -0.20
C SER A 86 7.77 -3.43 0.02
N ALA A 87 7.99 -2.62 -1.02
CA ALA A 87 8.77 -1.40 -0.93
C ALA A 87 8.14 -0.39 0.04
N CYS A 88 6.82 -0.21 0.00
CA CYS A 88 6.11 0.65 0.93
C CYS A 88 6.20 0.14 2.38
N VAL A 89 5.93 -1.15 2.61
CA VAL A 89 5.98 -1.77 3.95
C VAL A 89 7.39 -1.73 4.54
N ALA A 90 8.43 -1.87 3.73
CA ALA A 90 9.81 -1.76 4.19
C ALA A 90 10.12 -0.41 4.82
N VAL A 91 9.47 0.66 4.37
CA VAL A 91 9.69 2.03 4.86
C VAL A 91 8.68 2.42 5.96
N SER A 92 7.41 2.11 5.77
CA SER A 92 6.32 2.55 6.67
C SER A 92 5.92 1.54 7.73
N GLY A 93 6.41 0.29 7.64
CA GLY A 93 5.92 -0.82 8.45
C GLY A 93 4.52 -1.30 8.03
N GLY A 94 3.85 -2.05 8.90
CA GLY A 94 2.58 -2.70 8.61
C GLY A 94 1.38 -1.75 8.64
N VAL A 95 1.10 -1.06 7.55
CA VAL A 95 -0.11 -0.22 7.40
C VAL A 95 -1.12 -0.98 6.54
N GLY A 96 -1.91 -1.88 7.16
CA GLY A 96 -2.80 -2.78 6.41
C GLY A 96 -4.18 -2.20 6.08
N PHE A 97 -4.80 -1.51 7.01
CA PHE A 97 -6.19 -1.11 6.93
C PHE A 97 -6.48 -0.09 5.81
N VAL A 98 -5.56 0.84 5.56
CA VAL A 98 -5.70 1.88 4.53
C VAL A 98 -5.81 1.29 3.13
N GLY A 99 -5.07 0.20 2.85
CA GLY A 99 -5.11 -0.49 1.56
C GLY A 99 -6.48 -1.10 1.22
N LEU A 100 -7.32 -1.37 2.20
CA LEU A 100 -8.70 -1.86 2.01
C LEU A 100 -9.71 -0.71 1.92
N VAL A 101 -9.58 0.28 2.80
CA VAL A 101 -10.55 1.38 2.92
C VAL A 101 -10.44 2.36 1.76
N ALA A 102 -9.23 2.76 1.38
CA ALA A 102 -9.02 3.77 0.34
C ALA A 102 -9.62 3.37 -1.02
N PRO A 103 -9.38 2.18 -1.59
CA PRO A 103 -10.00 1.80 -2.85
C PRO A 103 -11.51 1.56 -2.73
N HIS A 104 -12.00 1.12 -1.57
CA HIS A 104 -13.43 0.98 -1.34
C HIS A 104 -14.15 2.34 -1.35
N MET A 105 -13.60 3.34 -0.68
CA MET A 105 -14.12 4.72 -0.71
C MET A 105 -14.01 5.33 -2.10
N ALA A 106 -12.86 5.18 -2.78
CA ALA A 106 -12.65 5.67 -4.13
C ALA A 106 -13.70 5.12 -5.10
N ARG A 107 -13.99 3.82 -5.01
CA ARG A 107 -15.00 3.16 -5.85
C ARG A 107 -16.40 3.72 -5.65
N ARG A 108 -16.76 4.10 -4.43
CA ARG A 108 -18.05 4.74 -4.14
C ARG A 108 -18.16 6.16 -4.67
N LEU A 109 -17.05 6.90 -4.73
CA LEU A 109 -17.02 8.30 -5.15
C LEU A 109 -16.93 8.46 -6.67
N ILE A 110 -16.13 7.64 -7.34
CA ILE A 110 -15.76 7.83 -8.75
C ILE A 110 -16.30 6.69 -9.64
N GLY A 111 -16.73 5.58 -9.04
CA GLY A 111 -17.20 4.40 -9.77
C GLY A 111 -16.11 3.34 -9.99
N GLY A 112 -16.38 2.37 -10.89
CA GLY A 112 -15.57 1.16 -11.02
C GLY A 112 -14.47 1.20 -12.08
N ARG A 113 -14.29 2.28 -12.84
CA ARG A 113 -13.26 2.35 -13.89
C ARG A 113 -11.87 2.47 -13.28
N HIS A 114 -10.99 1.50 -13.54
CA HIS A 114 -9.65 1.45 -12.94
C HIS A 114 -8.77 2.64 -13.29
N HIS A 115 -8.93 3.23 -14.47
CA HIS A 115 -8.18 4.41 -14.88
C HIS A 115 -8.35 5.61 -13.92
N ALA A 116 -9.56 5.84 -13.41
CA ALA A 116 -9.85 6.90 -12.44
C ALA A 116 -9.71 6.38 -10.99
N LEU A 117 -10.06 5.11 -10.76
CA LEU A 117 -10.05 4.48 -9.45
C LEU A 117 -8.66 4.38 -8.84
N MET A 118 -7.63 4.03 -9.64
CA MET A 118 -6.25 3.90 -9.15
C MET A 118 -5.69 5.22 -8.61
N PRO A 119 -5.65 6.33 -9.37
CA PRO A 119 -5.13 7.58 -8.83
C PRO A 119 -5.99 8.13 -7.68
N ALA A 120 -7.31 7.95 -7.74
CA ALA A 120 -8.19 8.35 -6.65
C ALA A 120 -7.94 7.58 -5.36
N SER A 121 -7.73 6.26 -5.44
CA SER A 121 -7.40 5.44 -4.26
C SER A 121 -6.05 5.80 -3.67
N MET A 122 -5.06 6.16 -4.49
CA MET A 122 -3.75 6.66 -4.03
C MET A 122 -3.89 7.97 -3.27
N LEU A 123 -4.64 8.93 -3.81
CA LEU A 123 -4.88 10.22 -3.16
C LEU A 123 -5.65 10.07 -1.85
N LEU A 124 -6.71 9.25 -1.84
CA LEU A 124 -7.48 8.98 -0.63
C LEU A 124 -6.65 8.25 0.42
N GLY A 125 -5.84 7.29 0.02
CA GLY A 125 -4.93 6.59 0.92
C GLY A 125 -3.90 7.54 1.56
N ALA A 126 -3.30 8.42 0.76
CA ALA A 126 -2.38 9.44 1.25
C ALA A 126 -3.07 10.41 2.21
N LEU A 127 -4.29 10.86 1.88
CA LEU A 127 -5.08 11.76 2.73
C LEU A 127 -5.43 11.08 4.06
N LEU A 128 -5.88 9.83 4.05
CA LEU A 128 -6.20 9.08 5.26
C LEU A 128 -4.98 8.92 6.17
N LEU A 129 -3.82 8.60 5.61
CA LEU A 129 -2.58 8.50 6.38
C LEU A 129 -2.15 9.84 6.98
N LEU A 130 -2.24 10.93 6.21
CA LEU A 130 -1.94 12.28 6.72
C LEU A 130 -2.89 12.69 7.84
N LEU A 131 -4.19 12.41 7.70
CA LEU A 131 -5.17 12.71 8.74
C LEU A 131 -4.90 11.86 10.00
N ALA A 132 -4.65 10.57 9.85
CA ALA A 132 -4.35 9.69 10.97
C ALA A 132 -3.08 10.12 11.71
N ASP A 133 -2.00 10.46 10.99
CA ASP A 133 -0.75 10.96 11.59
C ASP A 133 -0.95 12.30 12.29
N THR A 134 -1.67 13.24 11.65
CA THR A 134 -1.94 14.57 12.24
C THR A 134 -2.78 14.46 13.50
N LEU A 135 -3.83 13.63 13.49
CA LEU A 135 -4.69 13.40 14.66
C LEU A 135 -3.92 12.68 15.78
N GLY A 136 -3.12 11.68 15.44
CA GLY A 136 -2.26 10.98 16.39
C GLY A 136 -1.28 11.93 17.10
N ARG A 137 -0.66 12.83 16.34
CA ARG A 137 0.27 13.82 16.89
C ARG A 137 -0.43 14.89 17.76
N SER A 138 -1.62 15.34 17.35
CA SER A 138 -2.32 16.43 18.08
C SER A 138 -3.03 15.94 19.34
N ALA A 139 -3.57 14.72 19.34
CA ALA A 139 -4.41 14.20 20.41
C ALA A 139 -3.61 13.59 21.58
N PHE A 140 -2.37 13.15 21.36
CA PHE A 140 -1.63 12.32 22.31
C PHE A 140 -0.19 12.79 22.59
N GLN A 141 0.08 14.08 22.56
CA GLN A 141 1.36 14.60 23.07
C GLN A 141 1.46 14.35 24.58
N PRO A 142 2.53 13.71 25.10
CA PRO A 142 3.82 13.37 24.50
C PRO A 142 4.07 11.86 24.20
N ARG A 143 3.04 11.05 23.94
CA ARG A 143 3.20 9.62 23.69
C ARG A 143 3.08 9.29 22.19
N GLU A 144 4.10 8.60 21.66
CA GLU A 144 4.10 8.07 20.29
C GLU A 144 3.07 6.94 20.17
N ILE A 145 2.02 7.14 19.36
CA ILE A 145 1.06 6.08 19.03
C ILE A 145 1.37 5.58 17.61
N PRO A 146 1.56 4.26 17.42
CA PRO A 146 1.76 3.70 16.08
C PRO A 146 0.52 3.90 15.21
N VAL A 147 0.71 4.37 13.99
CA VAL A 147 -0.37 4.72 13.02
C VAL A 147 -1.13 3.48 12.52
N GLY A 148 -0.64 2.28 12.78
CA GLY A 148 -1.22 1.01 12.34
C GLY A 148 -2.27 0.40 13.27
N ILE A 149 -2.64 1.06 14.36
CA ILE A 149 -3.72 0.66 15.27
C ILE A 149 -4.95 1.49 14.96
#